data_b4045c5718a1e0782a133e8d8f539cf9
#
_entry.id   b4045c5718a1e0782a133e8d8f539cf9
#
_cell.length_a   1.000
_cell.length_b   1.000
_cell.length_c   1.000
_cell.angle_alpha   90.00
_cell.angle_beta   90.00
_cell.angle_gamma   90.00
#
_symmetry.space_group_name_H-M   'P 1'
#
loop_
_entity.id
_entity.type
_entity.pdbx_description
1 polymer ?
#
loop_
_entity_poly.entity_id
_entity_poly.type
_entity_poly.pdbx_seq_one_letter_code
_entity_poly.pdbx_strand_id
1 'polypeptide(L)'
;MTKIIGITGGIASGKSTVVAEIRKQGYQVIDADQVVHELQKKGGKLYQTLVEWLGHDILQENGELDRQKLGHAIFGNKEMMAKSSRLQNEIIRQELANRRNQLAQTEEVFFMDIPLLIELDYMDWFDEVWLVYVDEKTQLDRLVMRNHYTRSEAQQRIALSLIHISEPTRR
;
A
#
# COMPACT_ATOMS: atom_id res chain seq x y z
N MET A 1 -22.85 -9.10 5.58
CA MET A 1 -22.08 -8.38 4.55
C MET A 1 -20.76 -7.92 5.10
N THR A 2 -19.73 -8.03 4.32
CA THR A 2 -18.41 -7.61 4.74
C THR A 2 -18.22 -6.11 4.51
N LYS A 3 -17.70 -5.43 5.52
CA LYS A 3 -17.31 -4.03 5.40
C LYS A 3 -15.83 -3.95 5.09
N ILE A 4 -15.47 -3.26 4.03
CA ILE A 4 -14.09 -3.14 3.57
C ILE A 4 -13.68 -1.68 3.67
N ILE A 5 -12.60 -1.44 4.41
CA ILE A 5 -12.12 -0.08 4.68
C ILE A 5 -10.74 0.10 4.06
N GLY A 6 -10.61 1.08 3.19
CA GLY A 6 -9.33 1.45 2.61
C GLY A 6 -8.60 2.44 3.51
N ILE A 7 -7.29 2.28 3.62
CA ILE A 7 -6.44 3.20 4.37
C ILE A 7 -5.43 3.80 3.41
N THR A 8 -5.31 5.11 3.43
CA THR A 8 -4.29 5.81 2.65
C THR A 8 -3.72 6.95 3.49
N GLY A 9 -2.59 7.46 3.07
CA GLY A 9 -1.93 8.57 3.76
C GLY A 9 -0.55 8.82 3.18
N GLY A 10 -0.04 10.01 3.39
CA GLY A 10 1.26 10.40 2.91
C GLY A 10 2.41 9.94 3.80
N ILE A 11 3.62 10.27 3.36
CA ILE A 11 4.83 10.02 4.12
C ILE A 11 4.75 10.76 5.45
N ALA A 12 5.19 10.11 6.52
CA ALA A 12 5.18 10.66 7.89
C ALA A 12 3.79 11.03 8.40
N SER A 13 2.74 10.45 7.82
CA SER A 13 1.37 10.68 8.28
C SER A 13 1.01 9.91 9.55
N GLY A 14 1.79 8.90 9.90
CA GLY A 14 1.46 8.00 11.01
C GLY A 14 0.64 6.79 10.59
N LYS A 15 0.49 6.56 9.30
CA LYS A 15 -0.31 5.46 8.77
C LYS A 15 0.15 4.10 9.30
N SER A 16 1.44 3.87 9.37
CA SER A 16 2.00 2.61 9.89
C SER A 16 1.56 2.33 11.33
N THR A 17 1.49 3.36 12.16
CA THR A 17 1.06 3.22 13.54
C THR A 17 -0.44 2.91 13.63
N VAL A 18 -1.23 3.55 12.78
CA VAL A 18 -2.67 3.27 12.69
C VAL A 18 -2.90 1.81 12.26
N VAL A 19 -2.18 1.36 11.24
CA VAL A 19 -2.28 -0.02 10.76
C VAL A 19 -1.87 -1.02 11.85
N ALA A 20 -0.79 -0.74 12.57
CA ALA A 20 -0.34 -1.60 13.67
C ALA A 20 -1.42 -1.70 14.76
N GLU A 21 -2.07 -0.60 15.10
CA GLU A 21 -3.14 -0.59 16.10
C GLU A 21 -4.35 -1.38 15.62
N ILE A 22 -4.73 -1.25 14.36
CA ILE A 22 -5.83 -2.01 13.78
C ILE A 22 -5.55 -3.51 13.88
N ARG A 23 -4.35 -3.95 13.54
CA ARG A 23 -3.95 -5.35 13.66
C ARG A 23 -3.96 -5.82 15.11
N LYS A 24 -3.54 -4.97 16.02
CA LYS A 24 -3.54 -5.28 17.45
C LYS A 24 -4.96 -5.52 17.97
N GLN A 25 -5.95 -4.83 17.39
CA GLN A 25 -7.36 -5.02 17.72
C GLN A 25 -7.95 -6.30 17.14
N GLY A 26 -7.18 -7.06 16.36
CA GLY A 26 -7.61 -8.34 15.81
C GLY A 26 -8.13 -8.29 14.37
N TYR A 27 -8.09 -7.14 13.73
CA TYR A 27 -8.54 -7.02 12.34
C TYR A 27 -7.46 -7.40 11.35
N GLN A 28 -7.86 -7.96 10.23
CA GLN A 28 -6.96 -8.26 9.13
C GLN A 28 -6.72 -7.00 8.30
N VAL A 29 -5.47 -6.82 7.88
CA VAL A 29 -5.08 -5.72 7.01
C VAL A 29 -4.29 -6.27 5.84
N ILE A 30 -4.76 -6.01 4.63
CA ILE A 30 -4.00 -6.32 3.42
C ILE A 30 -3.10 -5.11 3.14
N ASP A 31 -1.79 -5.33 3.20
CA ASP A 31 -0.78 -4.29 2.92
C ASP A 31 -0.34 -4.44 1.47
N ALA A 32 -0.68 -3.46 0.63
CA ALA A 32 -0.36 -3.51 -0.79
C ALA A 32 1.15 -3.53 -1.06
N ASP A 33 1.94 -2.83 -0.25
CA ASP A 33 3.40 -2.84 -0.42
C ASP A 33 3.97 -4.24 -0.16
N GLN A 34 3.44 -4.93 0.84
CA GLN A 34 3.83 -6.30 1.14
C GLN A 34 3.45 -7.25 -0.01
N VAL A 35 2.27 -7.05 -0.58
CA VAL A 35 1.81 -7.84 -1.72
C VAL A 35 2.74 -7.63 -2.92
N VAL A 36 3.09 -6.39 -3.22
CA VAL A 36 4.04 -6.08 -4.30
C VAL A 36 5.38 -6.78 -4.07
N HIS A 37 5.87 -6.70 -2.84
CA HIS A 37 7.14 -7.34 -2.47
C HIS A 37 7.11 -8.85 -2.71
N GLU A 38 6.03 -9.50 -2.32
CA GLU A 38 5.86 -10.94 -2.54
C GLU A 38 5.79 -11.29 -4.03
N LEU A 39 5.11 -10.46 -4.83
CA LEU A 39 4.98 -10.68 -6.28
C LEU A 39 6.31 -10.50 -7.01
N GLN A 40 7.22 -9.71 -6.45
CA GLN A 40 8.53 -9.45 -7.04
C GLN A 40 9.58 -10.49 -6.67
N LYS A 41 9.32 -11.32 -5.68
CA LYS A 41 10.25 -12.37 -5.29
C LYS A 41 10.36 -13.43 -6.39
N LYS A 42 11.50 -14.12 -6.42
CA LYS A 42 11.75 -15.20 -7.38
C LYS A 42 10.57 -16.16 -7.42
N GLY A 43 10.03 -16.38 -8.60
CA GLY A 43 8.86 -17.22 -8.81
C GLY A 43 7.52 -16.50 -8.67
N GLY A 44 7.49 -15.26 -8.22
CA GLY A 44 6.27 -14.49 -8.14
C GLY A 44 5.76 -14.06 -9.50
N LYS A 45 4.50 -13.69 -9.57
CA LYS A 45 3.85 -13.33 -10.83
C LYS A 45 4.50 -12.11 -11.50
N LEU A 46 4.82 -11.08 -10.72
CA LEU A 46 5.45 -9.89 -11.23
C LEU A 46 6.88 -10.18 -11.70
N TYR A 47 7.61 -10.96 -10.92
CA TYR A 47 8.95 -11.42 -11.28
C TYR A 47 8.91 -12.14 -12.63
N GLN A 48 8.03 -13.10 -12.78
CA GLN A 48 7.91 -13.88 -14.02
C GLN A 48 7.61 -13.01 -15.22
N THR A 49 6.67 -12.09 -15.08
CA THR A 49 6.25 -11.20 -16.16
C THR A 49 7.38 -10.28 -16.59
N LEU A 50 8.13 -9.72 -15.65
CA LEU A 50 9.25 -8.84 -15.94
C LEU A 50 10.40 -9.60 -16.61
N VAL A 51 10.68 -10.82 -16.17
CA VAL A 51 11.73 -11.64 -16.80
C VAL A 51 11.35 -12.06 -18.22
N GLU A 52 10.09 -12.41 -18.43
CA GLU A 52 9.61 -12.75 -19.77
C GLU A 52 9.74 -11.56 -20.74
N TRP A 53 9.52 -10.37 -20.24
CA TRP A 53 9.59 -9.16 -21.05
C TRP A 53 11.01 -8.67 -21.27
N LEU A 54 11.83 -8.62 -20.22
CA LEU A 54 13.14 -7.96 -20.23
C LEU A 54 14.33 -8.94 -20.20
N GLY A 55 14.07 -10.22 -19.95
CA GLY A 55 15.11 -11.24 -19.89
C GLY A 55 15.81 -11.30 -18.54
N HIS A 56 16.84 -12.12 -18.46
CA HIS A 56 17.56 -12.36 -17.22
C HIS A 56 18.55 -11.26 -16.84
N ASP A 57 18.75 -10.26 -17.71
CA ASP A 57 19.65 -9.14 -17.43
C ASP A 57 19.21 -8.27 -16.26
N ILE A 58 17.96 -8.40 -15.84
CA ILE A 58 17.41 -7.65 -14.71
C ILE A 58 17.55 -8.40 -13.39
N LEU A 59 18.27 -9.52 -13.37
CA LEU A 59 18.40 -10.35 -12.18
C LEU A 59 19.79 -10.22 -11.53
N GLN A 60 19.81 -10.48 -10.22
CA GLN A 60 21.04 -10.64 -9.45
C GLN A 60 21.63 -12.04 -9.71
N GLU A 61 22.85 -12.27 -9.25
CA GLU A 61 23.51 -13.57 -9.37
C GLU A 61 22.70 -14.69 -8.70
N ASN A 62 22.01 -14.37 -7.60
CA ASN A 62 21.17 -15.33 -6.89
C ASN A 62 19.82 -15.59 -7.58
N GLY A 63 19.57 -14.93 -8.71
CA GLY A 63 18.33 -15.10 -9.45
C GLY A 63 17.18 -14.19 -8.99
N GLU A 64 17.38 -13.42 -7.94
CA GLU A 64 16.36 -12.45 -7.50
C GLU A 64 16.38 -11.20 -8.37
N LEU A 65 15.26 -10.48 -8.39
CA LEU A 65 15.14 -9.23 -9.16
C LEU A 65 16.12 -8.18 -8.65
N ASP A 66 16.85 -7.56 -9.57
CA ASP A 66 17.72 -6.43 -9.27
C ASP A 66 17.02 -5.13 -9.69
N ARG A 67 16.61 -4.35 -8.71
CA ARG A 67 15.84 -3.12 -8.96
C ARG A 67 16.63 -2.07 -9.75
N GLN A 68 17.95 -2.01 -9.56
CA GLN A 68 18.78 -1.10 -10.31
C GLN A 68 18.85 -1.50 -11.78
N LYS A 69 19.06 -2.79 -12.05
CA LYS A 69 19.10 -3.30 -13.42
C LYS A 69 17.76 -3.10 -14.11
N LEU A 70 16.66 -3.35 -13.40
CA LEU A 70 15.33 -3.12 -13.92
C LEU A 70 15.14 -1.64 -14.26
N GLY A 71 15.53 -0.74 -13.34
CA GLY A 71 15.44 0.69 -13.55
C GLY A 71 16.24 1.13 -14.78
N HIS A 72 17.47 0.64 -14.94
CA HIS A 72 18.28 0.96 -16.10
C HIS A 72 17.67 0.46 -17.41
N ALA A 73 17.02 -0.70 -17.37
CA ALA A 73 16.41 -1.27 -18.57
C ALA A 73 15.25 -0.44 -19.10
N ILE A 74 14.53 0.26 -18.23
CA ILE A 74 13.33 1.01 -18.61
C ILE A 74 13.51 2.54 -18.55
N PHE A 75 14.52 3.02 -17.81
CA PHE A 75 14.72 4.43 -17.57
C PHE A 75 15.11 5.16 -18.86
N GLY A 76 14.54 6.35 -19.06
CA GLY A 76 14.83 7.15 -20.23
C GLY A 76 14.04 6.81 -21.49
N ASN A 77 13.20 5.77 -21.43
CA ASN A 77 12.34 5.39 -22.52
C ASN A 77 10.90 5.46 -22.05
N LYS A 78 10.15 6.45 -22.54
CA LYS A 78 8.77 6.68 -22.11
C LYS A 78 7.84 5.51 -22.39
N GLU A 79 8.02 4.84 -23.53
CA GLU A 79 7.18 3.70 -23.88
C GLU A 79 7.41 2.52 -22.95
N MET A 80 8.67 2.25 -22.62
CA MET A 80 9.03 1.18 -21.70
C MET A 80 8.57 1.48 -20.29
N MET A 81 8.70 2.72 -19.84
CA MET A 81 8.21 3.14 -18.53
C MET A 81 6.69 2.98 -18.44
N ALA A 82 5.96 3.40 -19.48
CA ALA A 82 4.51 3.27 -19.52
C ALA A 82 4.09 1.80 -19.54
N LYS A 83 4.77 0.97 -20.31
CA LYS A 83 4.49 -0.48 -20.36
C LYS A 83 4.77 -1.13 -19.03
N SER A 84 5.88 -0.80 -18.37
CA SER A 84 6.24 -1.32 -17.07
C SER A 84 5.16 -0.99 -16.04
N SER A 85 4.74 0.27 -15.97
CA SER A 85 3.70 0.70 -15.05
C SER A 85 2.38 -0.02 -15.29
N ARG A 86 1.99 -0.14 -16.55
CA ARG A 86 0.74 -0.81 -16.92
C ARG A 86 0.76 -2.28 -16.52
N LEU A 87 1.84 -3.00 -16.85
CA LEU A 87 1.97 -4.43 -16.52
C LEU A 87 1.98 -4.64 -15.02
N GLN A 88 2.75 -3.84 -14.29
CA GLN A 88 2.85 -3.97 -12.84
C GLN A 88 1.52 -3.65 -12.16
N ASN A 89 0.90 -2.54 -12.54
CA ASN A 89 -0.37 -2.13 -11.93
C ASN A 89 -1.47 -3.16 -12.17
N GLU A 90 -1.51 -3.74 -13.36
CA GLU A 90 -2.50 -4.75 -13.70
C GLU A 90 -2.34 -6.01 -12.82
N ILE A 91 -1.10 -6.50 -12.68
CA ILE A 91 -0.80 -7.67 -11.87
C ILE A 91 -1.08 -7.41 -10.39
N ILE A 92 -0.66 -6.26 -9.90
CA ILE A 92 -0.87 -5.88 -8.50
C ILE A 92 -2.36 -5.77 -8.20
N ARG A 93 -3.10 -5.09 -9.09
CA ARG A 93 -4.54 -4.91 -8.93
C ARG A 93 -5.26 -6.26 -8.91
N GLN A 94 -4.88 -7.17 -9.78
CA GLN A 94 -5.47 -8.51 -9.83
C GLN A 94 -5.22 -9.29 -8.54
N GLU A 95 -3.99 -9.25 -8.03
CA GLU A 95 -3.67 -9.95 -6.79
C GLU A 95 -4.38 -9.34 -5.58
N LEU A 96 -4.45 -8.01 -5.52
CA LEU A 96 -5.19 -7.34 -4.46
C LEU A 96 -6.68 -7.70 -4.50
N ALA A 97 -7.25 -7.79 -5.70
CA ALA A 97 -8.64 -8.21 -5.87
C ALA A 97 -8.85 -9.64 -5.36
N ASN A 98 -7.93 -10.54 -5.66
CA ASN A 98 -8.00 -11.93 -5.20
C ASN A 98 -7.98 -12.01 -3.67
N ARG A 99 -7.07 -11.30 -3.04
CA ARG A 99 -6.95 -11.31 -1.57
C ARG A 99 -8.15 -10.64 -0.90
N ARG A 100 -8.64 -9.56 -1.49
CA ARG A 100 -9.85 -8.89 -1.02
C ARG A 100 -11.04 -9.85 -1.02
N ASN A 101 -11.22 -10.55 -2.14
CA ASN A 101 -12.35 -11.47 -2.29
C ASN A 101 -12.24 -12.66 -1.32
N GLN A 102 -11.03 -13.13 -1.05
CA GLN A 102 -10.82 -14.20 -0.08
C GLN A 102 -11.18 -13.77 1.33
N LEU A 103 -10.73 -12.60 1.76
CA LEU A 103 -11.05 -12.09 3.10
C LEU A 103 -12.53 -11.75 3.24
N ALA A 104 -13.16 -11.31 2.17
CA ALA A 104 -14.59 -10.99 2.18
C ALA A 104 -15.45 -12.21 2.49
N GLN A 105 -14.94 -13.41 2.33
CA GLN A 105 -15.67 -14.64 2.65
C GLN A 105 -15.62 -15.02 4.12
N THR A 106 -14.60 -14.55 4.85
CA THR A 106 -14.35 -14.96 6.22
C THR A 106 -14.43 -13.84 7.24
N GLU A 107 -14.23 -12.58 6.83
CA GLU A 107 -14.16 -11.46 7.75
C GLU A 107 -15.38 -10.56 7.61
N GLU A 108 -15.91 -10.10 8.74
CA GLU A 108 -17.00 -9.12 8.74
C GLU A 108 -16.48 -7.71 8.42
N VAL A 109 -15.28 -7.41 8.89
CA VAL A 109 -14.61 -6.14 8.62
C VAL A 109 -13.14 -6.42 8.39
N PHE A 110 -12.58 -5.85 7.33
CA PHE A 110 -11.13 -5.87 7.15
C PHE A 110 -10.67 -4.60 6.44
N PHE A 111 -9.38 -4.38 6.43
CA PHE A 111 -8.77 -3.16 5.94
C PHE A 111 -7.80 -3.47 4.81
N MET A 112 -7.65 -2.51 3.91
CA MET A 112 -6.62 -2.58 2.87
C MET A 112 -5.81 -1.28 2.91
N ASP A 113 -4.52 -1.42 3.15
CA ASP A 113 -3.57 -0.31 3.15
C ASP A 113 -2.97 -0.21 1.76
N ILE A 114 -3.45 0.78 0.99
CA ILE A 114 -3.04 0.97 -0.40
C ILE A 114 -2.48 2.39 -0.56
N PRO A 115 -1.17 2.53 -0.78
CA PRO A 115 -0.61 3.84 -1.12
C PRO A 115 -1.18 4.30 -2.45
N LEU A 116 -1.40 5.60 -2.60
CA LEU A 116 -1.99 6.19 -3.79
C LEU A 116 -3.36 5.60 -4.13
N LEU A 117 -4.13 5.23 -3.10
CA LEU A 117 -5.44 4.59 -3.24
C LEU A 117 -6.37 5.43 -4.12
N ILE A 118 -6.40 6.73 -3.89
CA ILE A 118 -7.26 7.65 -4.63
C ILE A 118 -6.73 7.85 -6.05
N GLU A 119 -5.43 8.08 -6.19
CA GLU A 119 -4.79 8.36 -7.47
C GLU A 119 -4.84 7.16 -8.42
N LEU A 120 -4.79 5.95 -7.88
CA LEU A 120 -4.85 4.71 -8.66
C LEU A 120 -6.27 4.17 -8.83
N ASP A 121 -7.27 4.95 -8.41
CA ASP A 121 -8.68 4.65 -8.64
C ASP A 121 -9.17 3.36 -7.95
N TYR A 122 -8.85 3.23 -6.67
CA TYR A 122 -9.31 2.11 -5.85
C TYR A 122 -10.54 2.45 -5.00
N MET A 123 -11.06 3.67 -5.09
CA MET A 123 -12.14 4.15 -4.21
C MET A 123 -13.36 3.24 -4.21
N ASP A 124 -13.71 2.70 -5.37
CA ASP A 124 -14.91 1.87 -5.51
C ASP A 124 -14.79 0.50 -4.82
N TRP A 125 -13.60 0.15 -4.38
CA TRP A 125 -13.36 -1.13 -3.70
C TRP A 125 -13.81 -1.13 -2.24
N PHE A 126 -14.15 0.04 -1.69
CA PHE A 126 -14.30 0.22 -0.25
C PHE A 126 -15.66 0.81 0.11
N ASP A 127 -16.14 0.38 1.28
CA ASP A 127 -17.30 1.00 1.90
C ASP A 127 -16.93 2.34 2.55
N GLU A 128 -15.69 2.42 3.07
CA GLU A 128 -15.12 3.63 3.65
C GLU A 128 -13.66 3.73 3.26
N VAL A 129 -13.16 4.94 3.17
CA VAL A 129 -11.73 5.21 3.01
C VAL A 129 -11.28 6.11 4.14
N TRP A 130 -10.26 5.69 4.85
CA TRP A 130 -9.67 6.46 5.94
C TRP A 130 -8.38 7.11 5.43
N LEU A 131 -8.37 8.43 5.46
CA LEU A 131 -7.18 9.20 5.14
C LEU A 131 -6.46 9.52 6.44
N VAL A 132 -5.29 8.94 6.63
CA VAL A 132 -4.44 9.25 7.77
C VAL A 132 -3.66 10.51 7.43
N TYR A 133 -3.94 11.58 8.14
CA TYR A 133 -3.43 12.89 7.84
C TYR A 133 -2.81 13.52 9.08
N VAL A 134 -1.66 14.13 8.90
CA VAL A 134 -1.00 14.94 9.93
C VAL A 134 -0.58 16.24 9.27
N ASP A 135 -1.01 17.37 9.81
CA ASP A 135 -0.60 18.66 9.28
C ASP A 135 0.90 18.88 9.50
N GLU A 136 1.45 19.85 8.80
CA GLU A 136 2.87 20.14 8.83
C GLU A 136 3.36 20.46 10.24
N LYS A 137 2.60 21.25 10.97
CA LYS A 137 2.94 21.60 12.35
C LYS A 137 2.96 20.38 13.25
N THR A 138 1.97 19.52 13.14
CA THR A 138 1.90 18.29 13.93
C THR A 138 3.03 17.34 13.58
N GLN A 139 3.42 17.28 12.31
CA GLN A 139 4.58 16.48 11.88
C GLN A 139 5.86 16.99 12.52
N LEU A 140 6.06 18.29 12.54
CA LEU A 140 7.22 18.91 13.19
C LEU A 140 7.21 18.64 14.69
N ASP A 141 6.09 18.86 15.35
CA ASP A 141 5.94 18.59 16.77
C ASP A 141 6.25 17.15 17.09
N ARG A 142 5.77 16.22 16.25
CA ARG A 142 6.02 14.79 16.42
C ARG A 142 7.51 14.46 16.28
N LEU A 143 8.19 15.04 15.30
CA LEU A 143 9.61 14.83 15.11
C LEU A 143 10.44 15.36 16.29
N VAL A 144 10.08 16.53 16.80
CA VAL A 144 10.76 17.17 17.92
C VAL A 144 10.48 16.44 19.24
N MET A 145 9.25 16.04 19.45
CA MET A 145 8.76 15.56 20.75
C MET A 145 8.63 14.04 20.84
N ARG A 146 8.94 13.29 19.78
CA ARG A 146 8.71 11.84 19.73
C ARG A 146 9.38 11.06 20.88
N ASN A 147 10.47 11.59 21.42
CA ASN A 147 11.17 10.97 22.54
C ASN A 147 10.59 11.36 23.90
N HIS A 148 9.66 12.31 23.90
CA HIS A 148 9.03 12.82 25.11
C HIS A 148 7.59 12.38 25.27
N TYR A 149 6.98 11.90 24.19
CA TYR A 149 5.61 11.42 24.25
C TYR A 149 5.56 10.02 24.83
N THR A 150 4.57 9.80 25.69
CA THR A 150 4.19 8.45 26.04
C THR A 150 3.52 7.81 24.82
N ARG A 151 3.47 6.48 24.82
CA ARG A 151 2.77 5.75 23.75
C ARG A 151 1.31 6.17 23.63
N SER A 152 0.67 6.41 24.78
CA SER A 152 -0.73 6.84 24.81
C SER A 152 -0.92 8.21 24.18
N GLU A 153 -0.03 9.15 24.44
CA GLU A 153 -0.10 10.49 23.86
C GLU A 153 0.11 10.45 22.34
N ALA A 154 1.06 9.63 21.88
CA ALA A 154 1.30 9.46 20.45
C ALA A 154 0.06 8.89 19.75
N GLN A 155 -0.57 7.90 20.34
CA GLN A 155 -1.80 7.30 19.80
C GLN A 155 -2.95 8.31 19.75
N GLN A 156 -3.08 9.14 20.76
CA GLN A 156 -4.07 10.19 20.80
C GLN A 156 -3.90 11.19 19.65
N ARG A 157 -2.66 11.59 19.39
CA ARG A 157 -2.37 12.52 18.30
C ARG A 157 -2.66 11.89 16.93
N ILE A 158 -2.36 10.64 16.78
CA ILE A 158 -2.67 9.92 15.55
C ILE A 158 -4.18 9.84 15.33
N ALA A 159 -4.94 9.55 16.39
CA ALA A 159 -6.39 9.51 16.32
C ALA A 159 -6.98 10.86 15.88
N LEU A 160 -6.40 11.96 16.36
CA LEU A 160 -6.84 13.31 15.98
C LEU A 160 -6.50 13.63 14.52
N SER A 161 -5.53 12.94 13.94
CA SER A 161 -5.11 13.16 12.56
C SER A 161 -5.85 12.26 11.57
N LEU A 162 -6.68 11.34 12.06
CA LEU A 162 -7.41 10.42 11.21
C LEU A 162 -8.66 11.12 10.68
N ILE A 163 -8.73 11.24 9.37
CA ILE A 163 -9.89 11.80 8.68
C ILE A 163 -10.64 10.64 8.04
N HIS A 164 -11.89 10.51 8.42
CA HIS A 164 -12.74 9.46 7.94
C HIS A 164 -13.49 9.93 6.69
N ILE A 165 -13.24 9.28 5.58
CA ILE A 165 -13.95 9.52 4.33
C ILE A 165 -14.88 8.34 4.10
N SER A 166 -16.16 8.54 4.33
CA SER A 166 -17.15 7.51 4.10
C SER A 166 -17.76 7.66 2.70
N GLU A 167 -18.38 6.60 2.24
CA GLU A 167 -19.09 6.60 0.96
C GLU A 167 -18.20 7.01 -0.20
N PRO A 168 -17.24 6.16 -0.61
CA PRO A 168 -16.39 6.47 -1.76
C PRO A 168 -17.16 6.83 -3.03
N THR A 169 -18.42 6.41 -3.10
CA THR A 169 -19.31 6.69 -4.21
C THR A 169 -19.91 8.08 -4.18
N ARG A 170 -19.71 8.81 -3.08
CA ARG A 170 -20.20 10.18 -2.95
C ARG A 170 -19.27 11.12 -3.72
N ARG A 171 -19.58 11.45 -4.88
CA ARG A 171 -18.74 12.31 -5.69
C ARG A 171 -19.52 13.47 -6.24
#